data_1a8e31cf0257930c21b59a86e6dfe07e
#
_entry.id   1a8e31cf0257930c21b59a86e6dfe07e
#
_cell.length_a   1.000
_cell.length_b   1.000
_cell.length_c   1.000
_cell.angle_alpha   90.00
_cell.angle_beta   90.00
_cell.angle_gamma   90.00
#
_symmetry.space_group_name_H-M   'P 1'
#
loop_
_entity.id
_entity.type
_entity.pdbx_description
1 polymer ?
#
loop_
_entity_poly.entity_id
_entity_poly.type
_entity_poly.pdbx_seq_one_letter_code
_entity_poly.pdbx_strand_id
1 'polypeptide(L)'
;MSSGIGVIKKIKPFIPSHSLINIYQSIVEPYFDYCSIVWNGISEGLAEKLQKLQNRAARIITGSHYMAPTKDMLEKLGWSNLKERRNKQKALMMFKIINGMTPVYLKDMFSKNIGTSCYNLRTSREDIALPRARTDYYRNSFAFTGAKIWNSLPNDLKCERSLESFKNKLKSLNLCIDF
;
A
#
# COMPACT_ATOMS: atom_id res chain seq x y z
N MET A 1 -8.96 -5.30 15.81
CA MET A 1 -7.61 -4.71 15.94
C MET A 1 -7.25 -4.31 17.37
N SER A 2 -7.95 -3.40 18.03
CA SER A 2 -7.60 -2.96 19.40
C SER A 2 -7.51 -4.10 20.41
N SER A 3 -8.38 -5.10 20.31
CA SER A 3 -8.34 -6.30 21.15
C SER A 3 -7.05 -7.09 20.96
N GLY A 4 -6.64 -7.35 19.71
CA GLY A 4 -5.36 -8.03 19.41
C GLY A 4 -4.14 -7.29 19.96
N ILE A 5 -4.12 -5.96 19.85
CA ILE A 5 -3.06 -5.12 20.44
C ILE A 5 -3.08 -5.22 21.98
N GLY A 6 -4.27 -5.33 22.58
CA GLY A 6 -4.42 -5.57 24.02
C GLY A 6 -3.83 -6.90 24.47
N VAL A 7 -4.02 -7.96 23.67
CA VAL A 7 -3.40 -9.28 23.91
C VAL A 7 -1.88 -9.17 23.87
N ILE A 8 -1.31 -8.55 22.80
CA ILE A 8 0.14 -8.36 22.67
C ILE A 8 0.71 -7.61 23.90
N LYS A 9 0.00 -6.59 24.41
CA LYS A 9 0.43 -5.88 25.63
C LYS A 9 0.49 -6.78 26.86
N LYS A 10 -0.49 -7.69 27.02
CA LYS A 10 -0.56 -8.59 28.18
C LYS A 10 0.53 -9.66 28.15
N ILE A 11 0.85 -10.20 26.96
CA ILE A 11 1.82 -11.30 26.83
C ILE A 11 3.28 -10.81 26.73
N LYS A 12 3.50 -9.51 26.49
CA LYS A 12 4.82 -8.91 26.33
C LYS A 12 5.84 -9.29 27.45
N PRO A 13 5.48 -9.32 28.74
CA PRO A 13 6.44 -9.68 29.80
C PRO A 13 6.97 -11.11 29.72
N PHE A 14 6.26 -12.00 29.02
CA PHE A 14 6.52 -13.44 29.00
C PHE A 14 7.15 -13.92 27.67
N ILE A 15 7.18 -13.07 26.65
CA ILE A 15 7.53 -13.49 25.28
C ILE A 15 8.56 -12.53 24.68
N PRO A 16 9.61 -13.06 24.01
CA PRO A 16 10.62 -12.24 23.35
C PRO A 16 10.05 -11.42 22.18
N SER A 17 10.69 -10.29 21.87
CA SER A 17 10.21 -9.31 20.90
C SER A 17 9.96 -9.90 19.50
N HIS A 18 10.80 -10.85 19.04
CA HIS A 18 10.60 -11.46 17.73
C HIS A 18 9.30 -12.26 17.64
N SER A 19 8.94 -12.99 18.72
CA SER A 19 7.67 -13.72 18.78
C SER A 19 6.46 -12.78 18.85
N LEU A 20 6.60 -11.62 19.52
CA LEU A 20 5.56 -10.59 19.51
C LEU A 20 5.32 -10.01 18.11
N ILE A 21 6.38 -9.87 17.30
CA ILE A 21 6.26 -9.47 15.89
C ILE A 21 5.45 -10.50 15.11
N ASN A 22 5.77 -11.79 15.25
CA ASN A 22 5.05 -12.86 14.58
C ASN A 22 3.56 -12.92 14.97
N ILE A 23 3.27 -12.72 16.26
CA ILE A 23 1.89 -12.64 16.76
C ILE A 23 1.16 -11.42 16.18
N TYR A 24 1.82 -10.25 16.11
CA TYR A 24 1.25 -9.07 15.47
C TYR A 24 0.94 -9.33 14.00
N GLN A 25 1.88 -9.92 13.26
CA GLN A 25 1.71 -10.24 11.84
C GLN A 25 0.59 -11.25 11.58
N SER A 26 0.34 -12.16 12.52
CA SER A 26 -0.72 -13.16 12.38
C SER A 26 -2.10 -12.65 12.80
N ILE A 27 -2.18 -11.82 13.85
CA ILE A 27 -3.47 -11.46 14.46
C ILE A 27 -3.91 -10.04 14.11
N VAL A 28 -2.99 -9.09 13.94
CA VAL A 28 -3.32 -7.67 13.77
C VAL A 28 -3.12 -7.20 12.33
N GLU A 29 -2.00 -7.54 11.73
CA GLU A 29 -1.62 -7.08 10.39
C GLU A 29 -2.61 -7.47 9.29
N PRO A 30 -3.22 -8.67 9.28
CA PRO A 30 -4.20 -9.05 8.26
C PRO A 30 -5.42 -8.14 8.18
N TYR A 31 -5.82 -7.52 9.28
CA TYR A 31 -6.92 -6.55 9.27
C TYR A 31 -6.59 -5.24 8.55
N PHE A 32 -5.31 -4.86 8.46
CA PHE A 32 -4.88 -3.72 7.68
C PHE A 32 -4.77 -4.02 6.19
N ASP A 33 -4.53 -5.29 5.85
CA ASP A 33 -4.32 -5.73 4.47
C ASP A 33 -5.61 -6.20 3.79
N TYR A 34 -6.55 -6.76 4.56
CA TYR A 34 -7.77 -7.32 4.00
C TYR A 34 -8.56 -6.28 3.21
N CYS A 35 -8.75 -6.53 1.93
CA CYS A 35 -9.45 -5.65 0.99
C CYS A 35 -8.96 -4.18 1.01
N SER A 36 -7.72 -3.92 1.40
CA SER A 36 -7.19 -2.56 1.57
C SER A 36 -7.28 -1.71 0.30
N ILE A 37 -7.23 -2.34 -0.87
CA ILE A 37 -7.39 -1.69 -2.18
C ILE A 37 -8.80 -1.12 -2.34
N VAL A 38 -9.82 -1.81 -1.82
CA VAL A 38 -11.23 -1.41 -1.95
C VAL A 38 -11.55 -0.26 -1.00
N TRP A 39 -11.19 -0.38 0.29
CA TRP A 39 -11.54 0.63 1.29
C TRP A 39 -10.51 1.77 1.43
N ASN A 40 -9.49 1.82 0.57
CA ASN A 40 -8.45 2.86 0.67
C ASN A 40 -8.96 4.30 0.44
N GLY A 41 -10.14 4.49 -0.13
CA GLY A 41 -10.80 5.80 -0.28
C GLY A 41 -11.36 6.38 1.03
N ILE A 42 -10.93 5.89 2.20
CA ILE A 42 -11.35 6.41 3.51
C ILE A 42 -10.83 7.84 3.74
N SER A 43 -11.56 8.60 4.56
CA SER A 43 -11.14 9.93 4.96
C SER A 43 -9.81 9.90 5.71
N GLU A 44 -9.05 10.98 5.60
CA GLU A 44 -7.73 11.12 6.24
C GLU A 44 -7.80 10.89 7.75
N GLY A 45 -8.82 11.38 8.42
CA GLY A 45 -9.02 11.16 9.86
C GLY A 45 -9.20 9.68 10.23
N LEU A 46 -9.82 8.86 9.37
CA LEU A 46 -9.91 7.41 9.57
C LEU A 46 -8.57 6.73 9.30
N ALA A 47 -7.84 7.16 8.27
CA ALA A 47 -6.51 6.65 7.96
C ALA A 47 -5.53 6.90 9.12
N GLU A 48 -5.58 8.10 9.72
CA GLU A 48 -4.79 8.43 10.92
C GLU A 48 -5.15 7.55 12.12
N LYS A 49 -6.45 7.29 12.35
CA LYS A 49 -6.85 6.39 13.44
C LYS A 49 -6.27 5.00 13.28
N LEU A 50 -6.25 4.47 12.06
CA LEU A 50 -5.61 3.19 11.76
C LEU A 50 -4.09 3.25 11.98
N GLN A 51 -3.43 4.33 11.52
CA GLN A 51 -2.00 4.53 11.74
C GLN A 51 -1.65 4.61 13.24
N LYS A 52 -2.48 5.28 14.04
CA LYS A 52 -2.33 5.34 15.51
C LYS A 52 -2.40 3.95 16.15
N LEU A 53 -3.21 3.04 15.62
CA LEU A 53 -3.24 1.65 16.09
C LEU A 53 -1.94 0.89 15.76
N GLN A 54 -1.40 1.03 14.55
CA GLN A 54 -0.11 0.47 14.19
C GLN A 54 1.00 1.02 15.08
N ASN A 55 1.04 2.34 15.28
CA ASN A 55 2.03 3.00 16.13
C ASN A 55 1.96 2.52 17.58
N ARG A 56 0.74 2.29 18.10
CA ARG A 56 0.54 1.72 19.44
C ARG A 56 1.11 0.30 19.55
N ALA A 57 0.88 -0.53 18.53
CA ALA A 57 1.46 -1.88 18.49
C ALA A 57 2.99 -1.83 18.45
N ALA A 58 3.57 -0.96 17.59
CA ALA A 58 5.00 -0.76 17.49
C ALA A 58 5.63 -0.33 18.83
N ARG A 59 5.03 0.63 19.56
CA ARG A 59 5.49 1.04 20.88
C ARG A 59 5.47 -0.11 21.89
N ILE A 60 4.43 -0.91 21.88
CA ILE A 60 4.33 -2.05 22.80
C ILE A 60 5.46 -3.04 22.51
N ILE A 61 5.68 -3.40 21.27
CA ILE A 61 6.69 -4.40 20.86
C ILE A 61 8.10 -3.88 21.16
N THR A 62 8.44 -2.65 20.75
CA THR A 62 9.77 -2.07 20.94
C THR A 62 10.04 -1.67 22.38
N GLY A 63 9.02 -1.53 23.23
CA GLY A 63 9.17 -0.98 24.58
C GLY A 63 9.50 0.51 24.63
N SER A 64 9.30 1.22 23.52
CA SER A 64 9.65 2.63 23.41
C SER A 64 8.74 3.51 24.26
N HIS A 65 9.31 4.63 24.77
CA HIS A 65 8.57 5.63 25.51
C HIS A 65 7.44 6.25 24.67
N TYR A 66 6.41 6.79 25.35
CA TYR A 66 5.23 7.39 24.69
C TYR A 66 5.60 8.52 23.70
N MET A 67 6.63 9.32 24.04
CA MET A 67 7.12 10.44 23.22
C MET A 67 8.12 10.01 22.12
N ALA A 68 8.46 8.73 22.01
CA ALA A 68 9.43 8.28 21.01
C ALA A 68 8.90 8.54 19.58
N PRO A 69 9.78 9.04 18.68
CA PRO A 69 9.41 9.28 17.28
C PRO A 69 8.88 8.01 16.62
N THR A 70 7.75 8.12 15.94
CA THR A 70 7.10 6.97 15.29
C THR A 70 7.97 6.37 14.20
N LYS A 71 8.69 7.22 13.45
CA LYS A 71 9.55 6.82 12.35
C LYS A 71 10.61 5.82 12.81
N ASP A 72 11.32 6.14 13.87
CA ASP A 72 12.41 5.31 14.41
C ASP A 72 11.91 3.93 14.87
N MET A 73 10.70 3.89 15.44
CA MET A 73 10.09 2.62 15.86
C MET A 73 9.71 1.74 14.68
N LEU A 74 9.13 2.32 13.62
CA LEU A 74 8.76 1.59 12.42
C LEU A 74 10.01 1.09 11.68
N GLU A 75 11.07 1.90 11.60
CA GLU A 75 12.36 1.53 11.00
C GLU A 75 13.01 0.37 11.76
N LYS A 76 13.03 0.41 13.11
CA LYS A 76 13.55 -0.69 13.95
C LYS A 76 12.80 -2.01 13.72
N LEU A 77 11.53 -1.96 13.41
CA LEU A 77 10.69 -3.14 13.12
C LEU A 77 10.70 -3.53 11.64
N GLY A 78 11.29 -2.72 10.76
CA GLY A 78 11.21 -2.89 9.30
C GLY A 78 9.79 -2.70 8.75
N TRP A 79 8.95 -1.90 9.42
CA TRP A 79 7.57 -1.67 9.03
C TRP A 79 7.42 -0.38 8.24
N SER A 80 6.70 -0.45 7.12
CA SER A 80 6.22 0.74 6.41
C SER A 80 4.98 1.31 7.08
N ASN A 81 4.71 2.61 6.88
CA ASN A 81 3.44 3.18 7.29
C ASN A 81 2.28 2.58 6.47
N LEU A 82 1.06 2.66 7.01
CA LEU A 82 -0.10 2.03 6.37
C LEU A 82 -0.46 2.67 5.02
N LYS A 83 -0.21 3.96 4.81
CA LYS A 83 -0.44 4.65 3.54
C LYS A 83 0.48 4.08 2.45
N GLU A 84 1.76 4.00 2.74
CA GLU A 84 2.77 3.43 1.84
C GLU A 84 2.48 1.95 1.53
N ARG A 85 2.13 1.18 2.56
CA ARG A 85 1.76 -0.23 2.41
C ARG A 85 0.58 -0.41 1.45
N ARG A 86 -0.49 0.39 1.62
CA ARG A 86 -1.64 0.37 0.71
C ARG A 86 -1.28 0.78 -0.72
N ASN A 87 -0.40 1.77 -0.89
CA ASN A 87 0.07 2.18 -2.21
C ASN A 87 0.87 1.06 -2.89
N LYS A 88 1.72 0.35 -2.15
CA LYS A 88 2.45 -0.84 -2.66
C LYS A 88 1.48 -1.95 -3.08
N GLN A 89 0.42 -2.20 -2.30
CA GLN A 89 -0.60 -3.20 -2.66
C GLN A 89 -1.38 -2.80 -3.93
N LYS A 90 -1.71 -1.52 -4.10
CA LYS A 90 -2.33 -1.02 -5.34
C LYS A 90 -1.41 -1.19 -6.54
N ALA A 91 -0.13 -0.82 -6.42
CA ALA A 91 0.86 -1.00 -7.48
C ALA A 91 0.98 -2.47 -7.89
N LEU A 92 1.01 -3.38 -6.91
CA LEU A 92 1.04 -4.81 -7.13
C LEU A 92 -0.21 -5.32 -7.86
N MET A 93 -1.39 -4.81 -7.47
CA MET A 93 -2.64 -5.17 -8.13
C MET A 93 -2.67 -4.66 -9.57
N MET A 94 -2.21 -3.44 -9.82
CA MET A 94 -2.08 -2.89 -11.17
C MET A 94 -1.14 -3.74 -12.04
N PHE A 95 0.00 -4.16 -11.50
CA PHE A 95 0.90 -5.08 -12.19
C PHE A 95 0.18 -6.38 -12.61
N LYS A 96 -0.57 -6.99 -11.69
CA LYS A 96 -1.34 -8.22 -11.98
C LYS A 96 -2.40 -8.00 -13.06
N ILE A 97 -3.10 -6.87 -13.03
CA ILE A 97 -4.15 -6.52 -14.00
C ILE A 97 -3.53 -6.37 -15.41
N ILE A 98 -2.43 -5.64 -15.52
CA ILE A 98 -1.78 -5.36 -16.81
C ILE A 98 -1.21 -6.63 -17.43
N ASN A 99 -0.63 -7.51 -16.60
CA ASN A 99 -0.06 -8.79 -17.04
C ASN A 99 -1.12 -9.91 -17.17
N GLY A 100 -2.41 -9.60 -17.07
CA GLY A 100 -3.48 -10.59 -17.28
C GLY A 100 -3.58 -11.67 -16.22
N MET A 101 -3.06 -11.41 -15.00
CA MET A 101 -3.12 -12.33 -13.85
C MET A 101 -4.42 -12.16 -13.02
N THR A 102 -5.38 -11.45 -13.57
CA THR A 102 -6.67 -11.16 -12.92
C THR A 102 -7.83 -11.40 -13.89
N PRO A 103 -9.08 -11.49 -13.41
CA PRO A 103 -10.24 -11.59 -14.27
C PRO A 103 -10.32 -10.46 -15.31
N VAL A 104 -10.84 -10.76 -16.50
CA VAL A 104 -10.83 -9.87 -17.67
C VAL A 104 -11.53 -8.54 -17.38
N TYR A 105 -12.63 -8.54 -16.65
CA TYR A 105 -13.39 -7.33 -16.32
C TYR A 105 -12.57 -6.27 -15.56
N LEU A 106 -11.54 -6.69 -14.79
CA LEU A 106 -10.64 -5.73 -14.13
C LEU A 106 -9.68 -5.08 -15.13
N LYS A 107 -9.26 -5.82 -16.15
CA LYS A 107 -8.41 -5.28 -17.22
C LYS A 107 -9.17 -4.26 -18.06
N ASP A 108 -10.45 -4.52 -18.31
CA ASP A 108 -11.31 -3.65 -19.14
C ASP A 108 -11.57 -2.28 -18.47
N MET A 109 -11.35 -2.18 -17.14
CA MET A 109 -11.42 -0.90 -16.42
C MET A 109 -10.25 0.05 -16.76
N PHE A 110 -9.17 -0.48 -17.33
CA PHE A 110 -7.95 0.29 -17.59
C PHE A 110 -7.58 0.24 -19.07
N SER A 111 -7.81 1.34 -19.77
CA SER A 111 -7.36 1.49 -21.14
C SER A 111 -5.92 1.99 -21.17
N LYS A 112 -5.05 1.34 -21.97
CA LYS A 112 -3.72 1.89 -22.23
C LYS A 112 -3.85 3.21 -23.00
N ASN A 113 -2.96 4.15 -22.72
CA ASN A 113 -2.79 5.32 -23.58
C ASN A 113 -2.18 4.86 -24.91
N ILE A 114 -3.00 4.25 -25.75
CA ILE A 114 -2.62 4.02 -27.14
C ILE A 114 -2.64 5.41 -27.77
N GLY A 115 -1.44 5.96 -27.97
CA GLY A 115 -1.27 7.31 -28.49
C GLY A 115 -2.09 7.53 -29.76
N THR A 116 -3.22 8.19 -29.61
CA THR A 116 -3.99 8.79 -30.72
C THR A 116 -3.30 10.06 -31.25
N SER A 117 -2.19 10.45 -30.64
CA SER A 117 -1.41 11.61 -31.04
C SER A 117 -0.19 11.20 -31.84
N CYS A 118 -0.03 11.75 -33.05
CA CYS A 118 1.15 11.63 -33.88
C CYS A 118 2.42 12.26 -33.26
N TYR A 119 2.28 12.87 -32.09
CA TYR A 119 3.39 13.51 -31.36
C TYR A 119 3.91 12.58 -30.27
N ASN A 120 5.26 12.48 -30.17
CA ASN A 120 5.93 11.85 -29.03
C ASN A 120 5.68 12.69 -27.76
N LEU A 121 4.57 12.44 -27.10
CA LEU A 121 4.30 13.03 -25.80
C LEU A 121 5.27 12.44 -24.78
N ARG A 122 5.56 13.20 -23.71
CA ARG A 122 6.41 12.75 -22.59
C ARG A 122 5.81 11.58 -21.79
N THR A 123 4.62 11.15 -22.13
CA THR A 123 3.92 9.98 -21.55
C THR A 123 4.55 8.69 -22.07
N SER A 124 4.92 7.81 -21.18
CA SER A 124 5.42 6.48 -21.50
C SER A 124 4.34 5.68 -22.24
N ARG A 125 4.74 4.83 -23.21
CA ARG A 125 3.84 3.89 -23.91
C ARG A 125 3.16 2.90 -22.95
N GLU A 126 3.71 2.71 -21.76
CA GLU A 126 3.20 1.83 -20.72
C GLU A 126 2.24 2.55 -19.77
N ASP A 127 1.99 3.84 -19.95
CA ASP A 127 1.09 4.61 -19.11
C ASP A 127 -0.38 4.29 -19.42
N ILE A 128 -1.19 4.34 -18.37
CA ILE A 128 -2.63 4.09 -18.42
C ILE A 128 -3.37 5.42 -18.51
N ALA A 129 -4.40 5.46 -19.36
CA ALA A 129 -5.28 6.62 -19.44
C ALA A 129 -5.97 6.85 -18.09
N LEU A 130 -5.83 8.07 -17.56
CA LEU A 130 -6.55 8.45 -16.35
C LEU A 130 -8.03 8.70 -16.68
N PRO A 131 -8.97 8.00 -16.05
CA PRO A 131 -10.38 8.24 -16.29
C PRO A 131 -10.79 9.64 -15.82
N ARG A 132 -11.76 10.26 -16.50
CA ARG A 132 -12.28 11.59 -16.08
C ARG A 132 -13.10 11.45 -14.81
N ALA A 133 -12.54 11.93 -13.70
CA ALA A 133 -13.21 11.92 -12.41
C ALA A 133 -14.05 13.20 -12.23
N ARG A 134 -15.38 13.03 -12.11
CA ARG A 134 -16.32 14.13 -11.85
C ARG A 134 -16.61 14.32 -10.36
N THR A 135 -16.36 13.29 -9.53
CA THR A 135 -16.61 13.30 -8.09
C THR A 135 -15.38 12.90 -7.31
N ASP A 136 -15.27 13.36 -6.08
CA ASP A 136 -14.16 13.00 -5.20
C ASP A 136 -14.19 11.51 -4.83
N TYR A 137 -15.38 10.90 -4.74
CA TYR A 137 -15.51 9.45 -4.56
C TYR A 137 -14.83 8.68 -5.67
N TYR A 138 -15.02 9.10 -6.92
CA TYR A 138 -14.37 8.44 -8.05
C TYR A 138 -12.86 8.71 -8.09
N ARG A 139 -12.40 9.92 -7.71
CA ARG A 139 -10.97 10.23 -7.58
C ARG A 139 -10.28 9.36 -6.54
N ASN A 140 -10.99 8.98 -5.48
CA ASN A 140 -10.48 8.11 -4.43
C ASN A 140 -10.64 6.61 -4.74
N SER A 141 -11.34 6.26 -5.82
CA SER A 141 -11.54 4.88 -6.25
C SER A 141 -10.24 4.23 -6.73
N PHE A 142 -10.21 2.90 -6.73
CA PHE A 142 -9.06 2.15 -7.25
C PHE A 142 -8.86 2.41 -8.76
N ALA A 143 -9.92 2.58 -9.54
CA ALA A 143 -9.82 2.87 -10.97
C ALA A 143 -8.96 4.12 -11.26
N PHE A 144 -9.13 5.17 -10.49
CA PHE A 144 -8.37 6.41 -10.64
C PHE A 144 -7.00 6.34 -9.94
N THR A 145 -7.01 5.98 -8.65
CA THR A 145 -5.76 5.97 -7.85
C THR A 145 -4.79 4.89 -8.28
N GLY A 146 -5.27 3.75 -8.75
CA GLY A 146 -4.43 2.68 -9.29
C GLY A 146 -3.72 3.11 -10.56
N ALA A 147 -4.42 3.72 -11.52
CA ALA A 147 -3.82 4.26 -12.74
C ALA A 147 -2.80 5.36 -12.42
N LYS A 148 -3.11 6.26 -11.47
CA LYS A 148 -2.19 7.33 -11.05
C LYS A 148 -0.92 6.76 -10.41
N ILE A 149 -1.04 5.77 -9.53
CA ILE A 149 0.11 5.07 -8.93
C ILE A 149 0.93 4.39 -10.02
N TRP A 150 0.29 3.66 -10.93
CA TRP A 150 1.00 2.98 -12.01
C TRP A 150 1.82 3.96 -12.86
N ASN A 151 1.22 5.07 -13.26
CA ASN A 151 1.90 6.07 -14.08
C ASN A 151 3.08 6.73 -13.37
N SER A 152 3.05 6.82 -12.04
CA SER A 152 4.15 7.38 -11.23
C SER A 152 5.33 6.41 -11.02
N LEU A 153 5.17 5.12 -11.37
CA LEU A 153 6.25 4.15 -11.23
C LEU A 153 7.35 4.40 -12.27
N PRO A 154 8.62 4.13 -11.92
CA PRO A 154 9.72 4.13 -12.88
C PRO A 154 9.50 3.12 -14.01
N ASN A 155 9.96 3.45 -15.22
CA ASN A 155 9.80 2.59 -16.39
C ASN A 155 10.44 1.21 -16.20
N ASP A 156 11.55 1.12 -15.50
CA ASP A 156 12.24 -0.13 -15.17
C ASP A 156 11.34 -1.12 -14.41
N LEU A 157 10.42 -0.59 -13.58
CA LEU A 157 9.43 -1.40 -12.89
C LEU A 157 8.26 -1.80 -13.78
N LYS A 158 7.80 -0.89 -14.65
CA LYS A 158 6.68 -1.16 -15.57
C LYS A 158 7.02 -2.26 -16.58
N CYS A 159 8.31 -2.36 -16.97
CA CYS A 159 8.80 -3.35 -17.92
C CYS A 159 9.07 -4.74 -17.31
N GLU A 160 8.92 -4.90 -15.99
CA GLU A 160 9.13 -6.19 -15.35
C GLU A 160 8.10 -7.22 -15.81
N ARG A 161 8.56 -8.46 -16.00
CA ARG A 161 7.70 -9.58 -16.40
C ARG A 161 7.37 -10.52 -15.25
N SER A 162 8.27 -10.60 -14.25
CA SER A 162 8.12 -11.46 -13.09
C SER A 162 7.48 -10.72 -11.94
N LEU A 163 6.42 -11.31 -11.35
CA LEU A 163 5.76 -10.79 -10.16
C LEU A 163 6.72 -10.69 -8.96
N GLU A 164 7.64 -11.64 -8.85
CA GLU A 164 8.59 -11.69 -7.74
C GLU A 164 9.65 -10.60 -7.86
N SER A 165 10.21 -10.40 -9.06
CA SER A 165 11.13 -9.31 -9.35
C SER A 165 10.47 -7.95 -9.10
N PHE A 166 9.23 -7.76 -9.57
CA PHE A 166 8.45 -6.56 -9.32
C PHE A 166 8.24 -6.29 -7.81
N LYS A 167 7.87 -7.32 -7.05
CA LYS A 167 7.71 -7.20 -5.58
C LYS A 167 9.01 -6.78 -4.89
N ASN A 168 10.13 -7.38 -5.27
CA ASN A 168 11.42 -7.09 -4.64
C ASN A 168 11.88 -5.67 -4.94
N LYS A 169 11.76 -5.20 -6.17
CA LYS A 169 12.06 -3.81 -6.54
C LYS A 169 11.09 -2.82 -5.88
N LEU A 170 9.81 -3.19 -5.76
CA LEU A 170 8.80 -2.35 -5.12
C LEU A 170 9.05 -2.16 -3.61
N LYS A 171 9.66 -3.14 -2.93
CA LYS A 171 10.02 -3.03 -1.49
C LYS A 171 11.02 -1.91 -1.25
N SER A 172 12.00 -1.72 -2.14
CA SER A 172 13.05 -0.71 -2.02
C SER A 172 12.56 0.72 -2.33
N LEU A 173 11.38 0.86 -2.97
CA LEU A 173 10.80 2.16 -3.29
C LEU A 173 9.92 2.69 -2.16
N ASN A 174 10.17 3.94 -1.79
CA ASN A 174 9.28 4.70 -0.91
C ASN A 174 8.17 5.35 -1.76
N LEU A 175 7.00 4.69 -1.82
CA LEU A 175 5.82 5.21 -2.54
C LEU A 175 5.01 6.16 -1.64
N CYS A 176 5.61 7.29 -1.27
CA CYS A 176 4.88 8.41 -0.66
C CYS A 176 4.26 9.27 -1.76
N ILE A 177 3.15 8.79 -2.33
CA ILE A 177 2.37 9.58 -3.30
C ILE A 177 1.20 10.18 -2.51
N ASP A 178 1.20 11.51 -2.39
CA ASP A 178 0.07 12.26 -1.87
C ASP A 178 -0.96 12.46 -2.97
N PHE A 179 -2.21 12.17 -2.64
CA PHE A 179 -3.37 12.27 -3.54
C PHE A 179 -4.27 13.41 -3.13
#